data_b9c1d958e8e663c32242d0e6acb15d6e
#
_entry.id   b9c1d958e8e663c32242d0e6acb15d6e
#
_cell.length_a   1.000
_cell.length_b   1.000
_cell.length_c   1.000
_cell.angle_alpha   90.00
_cell.angle_beta   90.00
_cell.angle_gamma   90.00
#
_symmetry.space_group_name_H-M   'P 1'
#
loop_
_entity.id
_entity.type
_entity.pdbx_description
1 polymer ?
#
loop_
_entity_poly.entity_id
_entity_poly.type
_entity_poly.pdbx_seq_one_letter_code
_entity_poly.pdbx_strand_id
1 'polypeptide(L)'
;MNEAAALSTFRHLPPDKQERVLDAALAEFADQGYHQASLNRMVAQAGIAKGSLYQYFPNKEGMFAYIFRYGLKLVRRTLTTVKEETLEENFFVRLEKSLLAGVAFSREHPRIFSLYLKIQFDKNVPFRDEFLAAVRRHAAEYFASLVRRAQAKGELRPGVPRDAALFLLDAVFDRFLQAVAVPALDVTLDLHQASEEVIHKHIRELMGLLKEGLGA
;
A
#
# COMPACT_ATOMS: atom_id res chain seq x y z
N MET A 1 30.79 3.14 -4.99
CA MET A 1 30.11 4.30 -4.35
C MET A 1 29.20 3.73 -3.27
N ASN A 2 29.24 4.24 -2.05
CA ASN A 2 28.42 3.73 -0.96
C ASN A 2 26.92 4.04 -1.26
N GLU A 3 26.03 3.06 -1.11
CA GLU A 3 24.58 3.19 -1.38
C GLU A 3 23.96 4.40 -0.64
N ALA A 4 24.36 4.63 0.59
CA ALA A 4 23.93 5.78 1.38
C ALA A 4 24.32 7.13 0.75
N ALA A 5 25.52 7.23 0.15
CA ALA A 5 25.98 8.44 -0.53
C ALA A 5 25.22 8.68 -1.85
N ALA A 6 24.93 7.62 -2.61
CA ALA A 6 24.15 7.70 -3.85
C ALA A 6 22.72 8.20 -3.57
N LEU A 7 22.05 7.63 -2.58
CA LEU A 7 20.73 8.05 -2.14
C LEU A 7 20.72 9.48 -1.56
N SER A 8 21.81 9.91 -0.90
CA SER A 8 21.98 11.29 -0.46
C SER A 8 21.98 12.23 -1.66
N THR A 9 22.74 11.92 -2.71
CA THR A 9 22.78 12.73 -3.94
C THR A 9 21.39 12.87 -4.57
N PHE A 10 20.61 11.77 -4.63
CA PHE A 10 19.25 11.82 -5.15
C PHE A 10 18.33 12.75 -4.33
N ARG A 11 18.40 12.68 -3.00
CA ARG A 11 17.57 13.50 -2.10
C ARG A 11 17.86 14.99 -2.15
N HIS A 12 19.04 15.39 -2.64
CA HIS A 12 19.42 16.80 -2.80
C HIS A 12 19.09 17.36 -4.20
N LEU A 13 18.50 16.56 -5.08
CA LEU A 13 18.03 17.06 -6.37
C LEU A 13 16.87 18.04 -6.20
N PRO A 14 16.66 18.95 -7.18
CA PRO A 14 15.43 19.73 -7.25
C PRO A 14 14.20 18.82 -7.24
N PRO A 15 13.12 19.20 -6.54
CA PRO A 15 11.92 18.37 -6.37
C PRO A 15 11.33 17.85 -7.69
N ASP A 16 11.24 18.70 -8.71
CA ASP A 16 10.77 18.36 -10.05
C ASP A 16 11.58 17.25 -10.71
N LYS A 17 12.90 17.27 -10.52
CA LYS A 17 13.80 16.25 -11.05
C LYS A 17 13.67 14.93 -10.27
N GLN A 18 13.51 14.99 -8.93
CA GLN A 18 13.24 13.80 -8.14
C GLN A 18 11.94 13.14 -8.60
N GLU A 19 10.87 13.92 -8.76
CA GLU A 19 9.55 13.46 -9.19
C GLU A 19 9.61 12.79 -10.56
N ARG A 20 10.22 13.42 -11.57
CA ARG A 20 10.38 12.79 -12.89
C ARG A 20 11.10 11.46 -12.85
N VAL A 21 12.17 11.34 -12.05
CA VAL A 21 12.91 10.07 -11.91
C VAL A 21 12.08 9.01 -11.20
N LEU A 22 11.33 9.38 -10.16
CA LEU A 22 10.45 8.46 -9.43
C LEU A 22 9.30 8.00 -10.31
N ASP A 23 8.67 8.90 -11.03
CA ASP A 23 7.54 8.58 -11.92
C ASP A 23 7.97 7.65 -13.07
N ALA A 24 9.11 7.94 -13.69
CA ALA A 24 9.65 7.09 -14.75
C ALA A 24 10.00 5.68 -14.24
N ALA A 25 10.62 5.58 -13.06
CA ALA A 25 10.94 4.30 -12.46
C ALA A 25 9.71 3.53 -12.02
N LEU A 26 8.76 4.21 -11.37
CA LEU A 26 7.51 3.60 -10.91
C LEU A 26 6.68 3.11 -12.11
N ALA A 27 6.56 3.91 -13.17
CA ALA A 27 5.88 3.51 -14.39
C ALA A 27 6.52 2.25 -14.99
N GLU A 28 7.82 2.26 -15.18
CA GLU A 28 8.56 1.15 -15.78
C GLU A 28 8.42 -0.15 -14.96
N PHE A 29 8.58 -0.08 -13.63
CA PHE A 29 8.42 -1.26 -12.77
C PHE A 29 6.96 -1.72 -12.67
N ALA A 30 6.00 -0.81 -12.63
CA ALA A 30 4.58 -1.16 -12.59
C ALA A 30 4.11 -1.82 -13.89
N ASP A 31 4.58 -1.34 -15.04
CA ASP A 31 4.14 -1.84 -16.35
C ASP A 31 4.87 -3.13 -16.74
N GLN A 32 6.21 -3.16 -16.61
CA GLN A 32 7.05 -4.25 -17.09
C GLN A 32 7.39 -5.30 -16.02
N GLY A 33 7.16 -5.00 -14.73
CA GLY A 33 7.67 -5.81 -13.62
C GLY A 33 9.19 -5.67 -13.46
N TYR A 34 9.74 -6.27 -12.40
CA TYR A 34 11.15 -6.12 -12.08
C TYR A 34 12.08 -6.64 -13.20
N HIS A 35 11.80 -7.83 -13.74
CA HIS A 35 12.72 -8.53 -14.65
C HIS A 35 12.87 -7.80 -15.99
N GLN A 36 11.77 -7.34 -16.59
CA GLN A 36 11.76 -6.69 -17.90
C GLN A 36 11.99 -5.18 -17.83
N ALA A 37 11.98 -4.60 -16.63
CA ALA A 37 12.24 -3.18 -16.43
C ALA A 37 13.65 -2.78 -16.89
N SER A 38 13.74 -1.65 -17.62
CA SER A 38 14.95 -1.15 -18.25
C SER A 38 15.35 0.21 -17.70
N LEU A 39 16.56 0.31 -17.12
CA LEU A 39 17.12 1.59 -16.69
C LEU A 39 17.28 2.57 -17.87
N ASN A 40 17.51 2.07 -19.08
CA ASN A 40 17.61 2.94 -20.26
C ASN A 40 16.26 3.58 -20.62
N ARG A 41 15.14 2.86 -20.49
CA ARG A 41 13.80 3.44 -20.68
C ARG A 41 13.48 4.45 -19.58
N MET A 42 13.84 4.16 -18.33
CA MET A 42 13.63 5.09 -17.20
C MET A 42 14.39 6.41 -17.41
N VAL A 43 15.67 6.38 -17.81
CA VAL A 43 16.43 7.62 -18.06
C VAL A 43 15.89 8.41 -19.23
N ALA A 44 15.46 7.75 -20.31
CA ALA A 44 14.84 8.39 -21.45
C ALA A 44 13.53 9.10 -21.05
N GLN A 45 12.68 8.43 -20.30
CA GLN A 45 11.41 8.97 -19.82
C GLN A 45 11.60 10.11 -18.80
N ALA A 46 12.59 9.99 -17.90
CA ALA A 46 12.90 11.04 -16.91
C ALA A 46 13.62 12.25 -17.51
N GLY A 47 14.08 12.17 -18.77
CA GLY A 47 14.85 13.23 -19.41
C GLY A 47 16.18 13.52 -18.75
N ILE A 48 16.89 12.47 -18.30
CA ILE A 48 18.21 12.59 -17.65
C ILE A 48 19.28 11.77 -18.38
N ALA A 49 20.55 12.12 -18.14
CA ALA A 49 21.65 11.32 -18.66
C ALA A 49 21.76 9.99 -17.91
N LYS A 50 22.11 8.90 -18.61
CA LYS A 50 22.29 7.56 -18.03
C LYS A 50 23.27 7.56 -16.85
N GLY A 51 24.39 8.29 -16.97
CA GLY A 51 25.38 8.43 -15.91
C GLY A 51 24.82 9.06 -14.64
N SER A 52 23.84 9.98 -14.75
CA SER A 52 23.18 10.58 -13.59
C SER A 52 22.40 9.56 -12.79
N LEU A 53 21.71 8.61 -13.45
CA LEU A 53 20.94 7.58 -12.74
C LEU A 53 21.86 6.72 -11.85
N TYR A 54 23.03 6.33 -12.35
CA TYR A 54 24.00 5.54 -11.56
C TYR A 54 24.64 6.32 -10.42
N GLN A 55 24.61 7.66 -10.47
CA GLN A 55 25.00 8.49 -9.32
C GLN A 55 23.94 8.45 -8.20
N TYR A 56 22.66 8.18 -8.53
CA TYR A 56 21.54 8.14 -7.58
C TYR A 56 21.27 6.74 -7.07
N PHE A 57 21.39 5.74 -7.94
CA PHE A 57 21.10 4.34 -7.63
C PHE A 57 22.22 3.45 -8.19
N PRO A 58 22.84 2.61 -7.36
CA PRO A 58 24.00 1.82 -7.78
C PRO A 58 23.62 0.78 -8.86
N ASN A 59 22.38 0.31 -8.85
CA ASN A 59 21.87 -0.69 -9.77
C ASN A 59 20.33 -0.68 -9.80
N LYS A 60 19.74 -1.56 -10.62
CA LYS A 60 18.28 -1.74 -10.74
C LYS A 60 17.63 -2.16 -9.41
N GLU A 61 18.29 -3.02 -8.65
CA GLU A 61 17.79 -3.51 -7.36
C GLU A 61 17.69 -2.38 -6.34
N GLY A 62 18.72 -1.55 -6.21
CA GLY A 62 18.72 -0.40 -5.30
C GLY A 62 17.61 0.60 -5.65
N MET A 63 17.40 0.84 -6.95
CA MET A 63 16.30 1.70 -7.41
C MET A 63 14.93 1.06 -7.10
N PHE A 64 14.76 -0.22 -7.36
CA PHE A 64 13.53 -0.95 -7.07
C PHE A 64 13.20 -0.93 -5.57
N ALA A 65 14.19 -1.22 -4.73
CA ALA A 65 14.03 -1.16 -3.28
C ALA A 65 13.68 0.26 -2.79
N TYR A 66 14.21 1.31 -3.44
CA TYR A 66 13.85 2.69 -3.13
C TYR A 66 12.38 2.99 -3.48
N ILE A 67 11.94 2.62 -4.69
CA ILE A 67 10.55 2.81 -5.15
C ILE A 67 9.57 2.09 -4.22
N PHE A 68 9.89 0.86 -3.80
CA PHE A 68 9.04 0.14 -2.86
C PHE A 68 8.95 0.84 -1.49
N ARG A 69 10.09 1.26 -0.92
CA ARG A 69 10.11 2.03 0.33
C ARG A 69 9.36 3.36 0.23
N TYR A 70 9.42 4.00 -0.93
CA TYR A 70 8.63 5.20 -1.23
C TYR A 70 7.13 4.90 -1.17
N GLY A 71 6.66 3.84 -1.84
CA GLY A 71 5.27 3.39 -1.79
C GLY A 71 4.81 3.08 -0.36
N LEU A 72 5.61 2.33 0.42
CA LEU A 72 5.32 2.06 1.85
C LEU A 72 5.18 3.35 2.68
N LYS A 73 6.03 4.34 2.43
CA LYS A 73 5.94 5.64 3.13
C LYS A 73 4.63 6.34 2.84
N LEU A 74 4.15 6.31 1.59
CA LEU A 74 2.86 6.90 1.21
C LEU A 74 1.69 6.18 1.90
N VAL A 75 1.65 4.85 1.85
CA VAL A 75 0.63 4.05 2.56
C VAL A 75 0.62 4.39 4.06
N ARG A 76 1.79 4.40 4.68
CA ARG A 76 1.91 4.73 6.11
C ARG A 76 1.38 6.13 6.42
N ARG A 77 1.67 7.11 5.57
CA ARG A 77 1.16 8.48 5.73
C ARG A 77 -0.36 8.51 5.66
N THR A 78 -0.97 7.87 4.65
CA THR A 78 -2.42 7.76 4.52
C THR A 78 -3.06 7.16 5.78
N LEU A 79 -2.54 6.02 6.27
CA LEU A 79 -3.05 5.37 7.48
C LEU A 79 -2.88 6.25 8.73
N THR A 80 -1.79 7.01 8.83
CA THR A 80 -1.57 7.94 9.95
C THR A 80 -2.61 9.06 9.93
N THR A 81 -2.85 9.68 8.77
CA THR A 81 -3.88 10.72 8.59
C THR A 81 -5.26 10.20 9.00
N VAL A 82 -5.68 9.04 8.48
CA VAL A 82 -6.96 8.44 8.85
C VAL A 82 -7.05 8.17 10.35
N LYS A 83 -5.98 7.68 10.95
CA LYS A 83 -5.92 7.40 12.39
C LYS A 83 -6.12 8.66 13.23
N GLU A 84 -5.52 9.78 12.82
CA GLU A 84 -5.63 11.08 13.50
C GLU A 84 -7.03 11.68 13.32
N GLU A 85 -7.55 11.69 12.10
CA GLU A 85 -8.88 12.23 11.77
C GLU A 85 -10.03 11.45 12.40
N THR A 86 -9.82 10.16 12.71
CA THR A 86 -10.85 9.28 13.27
C THR A 86 -10.65 8.98 14.76
N LEU A 87 -9.85 9.78 15.46
CA LEU A 87 -9.45 9.46 16.83
C LEU A 87 -10.63 9.29 17.78
N GLU A 88 -11.68 10.09 17.64
CA GLU A 88 -12.86 10.06 18.51
C GLU A 88 -13.98 9.12 18.03
N GLU A 89 -13.83 8.54 16.86
CA GLU A 89 -14.81 7.62 16.29
C GLU A 89 -14.73 6.22 16.95
N ASN A 90 -15.83 5.47 16.87
CA ASN A 90 -15.87 4.07 17.29
C ASN A 90 -15.06 3.17 16.32
N PHE A 91 -14.77 1.95 16.77
CA PHE A 91 -13.93 1.00 16.05
C PHE A 91 -14.40 0.72 14.62
N PHE A 92 -15.69 0.46 14.41
CA PHE A 92 -16.21 0.07 13.09
C PHE A 92 -16.24 1.25 12.12
N VAL A 93 -16.55 2.45 12.58
CA VAL A 93 -16.43 3.68 11.76
C VAL A 93 -14.98 3.93 11.35
N ARG A 94 -14.03 3.68 12.25
CA ARG A 94 -12.60 3.79 11.94
C ARG A 94 -12.16 2.77 10.89
N LEU A 95 -12.64 1.53 10.97
CA LEU A 95 -12.38 0.52 9.95
C LEU A 95 -12.98 0.93 8.60
N GLU A 96 -14.23 1.39 8.57
CA GLU A 96 -14.89 1.90 7.36
C GLU A 96 -14.06 2.99 6.68
N LYS A 97 -13.71 4.05 7.43
CA LYS A 97 -12.90 5.16 6.92
C LYS A 97 -11.49 4.71 6.47
N SER A 98 -10.89 3.73 7.17
CA SER A 98 -9.59 3.16 6.79
C SER A 98 -9.66 2.41 5.47
N LEU A 99 -10.72 1.63 5.25
CA LEU A 99 -10.89 0.89 4.00
C LEU A 99 -11.20 1.84 2.83
N LEU A 100 -12.04 2.86 3.05
CA LEU A 100 -12.28 3.92 2.07
C LEU A 100 -10.99 4.64 1.68
N ALA A 101 -10.16 5.00 2.65
CA ALA A 101 -8.85 5.61 2.38
C ALA A 101 -7.91 4.67 1.61
N GLY A 102 -7.98 3.36 1.87
CA GLY A 102 -7.26 2.36 1.08
C GLY A 102 -7.72 2.31 -0.38
N VAL A 103 -9.04 2.39 -0.63
CA VAL A 103 -9.61 2.47 -1.98
C VAL A 103 -9.17 3.76 -2.68
N ALA A 104 -9.29 4.91 -2.01
CA ALA A 104 -8.82 6.19 -2.55
C ALA A 104 -7.34 6.13 -2.91
N PHE A 105 -6.49 5.62 -2.00
CA PHE A 105 -5.07 5.43 -2.23
C PHE A 105 -4.78 4.55 -3.47
N SER A 106 -5.50 3.43 -3.64
CA SER A 106 -5.32 2.54 -4.79
C SER A 106 -5.67 3.21 -6.12
N ARG A 107 -6.64 4.13 -6.12
CA ARG A 107 -7.08 4.91 -7.28
C ARG A 107 -6.16 6.10 -7.58
N GLU A 108 -5.66 6.77 -6.54
CA GLU A 108 -4.71 7.90 -6.67
C GLU A 108 -3.30 7.43 -7.03
N HIS A 109 -2.91 6.24 -6.58
CA HIS A 109 -1.58 5.66 -6.78
C HIS A 109 -1.64 4.27 -7.46
N PRO A 110 -2.28 4.13 -8.64
CA PRO A 110 -2.54 2.82 -9.25
C PRO A 110 -1.25 2.05 -9.57
N ARG A 111 -0.17 2.76 -9.93
CA ARG A 111 1.14 2.14 -10.23
C ARG A 111 1.80 1.56 -8.98
N ILE A 112 1.68 2.22 -7.82
CA ILE A 112 2.20 1.70 -6.54
C ILE A 112 1.46 0.42 -6.17
N PHE A 113 0.14 0.43 -6.30
CA PHE A 113 -0.67 -0.73 -5.98
C PHE A 113 -0.43 -1.89 -6.97
N SER A 114 -0.33 -1.61 -8.28
CA SER A 114 0.05 -2.60 -9.29
C SER A 114 1.42 -3.23 -9.01
N LEU A 115 2.40 -2.42 -8.61
CA LEU A 115 3.72 -2.92 -8.24
C LEU A 115 3.66 -3.85 -7.03
N TYR A 116 2.89 -3.49 -6.00
CA TYR A 116 2.65 -4.35 -4.84
C TYR A 116 2.06 -5.72 -5.25
N LEU A 117 1.04 -5.72 -6.12
CA LEU A 117 0.43 -6.96 -6.61
C LEU A 117 1.43 -7.82 -7.40
N LYS A 118 2.24 -7.21 -8.27
CA LYS A 118 3.29 -7.94 -9.01
C LYS A 118 4.31 -8.57 -8.07
N ILE A 119 4.75 -7.87 -7.03
CA ILE A 119 5.66 -8.41 -6.02
C ILE A 119 5.02 -9.60 -5.29
N GLN A 120 3.73 -9.53 -4.99
CA GLN A 120 3.01 -10.58 -4.27
C GLN A 120 3.02 -11.91 -5.05
N PHE A 121 2.86 -11.86 -6.37
CA PHE A 121 2.71 -13.05 -7.20
C PHE A 121 3.99 -13.50 -7.92
N ASP A 122 5.03 -12.66 -8.03
CA ASP A 122 6.30 -13.02 -8.66
C ASP A 122 7.35 -13.41 -7.61
N LYS A 123 7.66 -14.70 -7.53
CA LYS A 123 8.60 -15.26 -6.55
C LYS A 123 10.05 -14.82 -6.76
N ASN A 124 10.40 -14.35 -7.95
CA ASN A 124 11.78 -14.05 -8.32
C ASN A 124 12.14 -12.57 -8.17
N VAL A 125 11.24 -11.75 -7.64
CA VAL A 125 11.51 -10.33 -7.37
C VAL A 125 12.51 -10.20 -6.20
N PRO A 126 13.59 -9.41 -6.33
CA PRO A 126 14.51 -9.17 -5.23
C PRO A 126 13.81 -8.60 -4.02
N PHE A 127 14.25 -9.02 -2.83
CA PHE A 127 13.70 -8.58 -1.54
C PHE A 127 12.19 -8.82 -1.34
N ARG A 128 11.58 -9.69 -2.18
CA ARG A 128 10.15 -9.96 -2.15
C ARG A 128 9.62 -10.25 -0.74
N ASP A 129 10.22 -11.21 -0.07
CA ASP A 129 9.73 -11.65 1.25
C ASP A 129 9.93 -10.56 2.31
N GLU A 130 11.02 -9.79 2.24
CA GLU A 130 11.24 -8.61 3.08
C GLU A 130 10.16 -7.55 2.86
N PHE A 131 9.83 -7.28 1.60
CA PHE A 131 8.81 -6.30 1.22
C PHE A 131 7.42 -6.72 1.67
N LEU A 132 7.02 -7.97 1.42
CA LEU A 132 5.73 -8.49 1.87
C LEU A 132 5.63 -8.50 3.40
N ALA A 133 6.69 -8.93 4.09
CA ALA A 133 6.74 -8.87 5.54
C ALA A 133 6.63 -7.43 6.07
N ALA A 134 7.23 -6.44 5.40
CA ALA A 134 7.11 -5.05 5.79
C ALA A 134 5.67 -4.53 5.63
N VAL A 135 4.98 -4.85 4.52
CA VAL A 135 3.56 -4.49 4.31
C VAL A 135 2.69 -5.10 5.41
N ARG A 136 2.81 -6.43 5.63
CA ARG A 136 2.01 -7.14 6.65
C ARG A 136 2.28 -6.62 8.06
N ARG A 137 3.52 -6.28 8.38
CA ARG A 137 3.88 -5.69 9.68
C ARG A 137 3.22 -4.34 9.90
N HIS A 138 3.23 -3.47 8.90
CA HIS A 138 2.55 -2.17 9.00
C HIS A 138 1.04 -2.31 9.15
N ALA A 139 0.41 -3.22 8.42
CA ALA A 139 -1.01 -3.53 8.57
C ALA A 139 -1.31 -4.06 9.98
N ALA A 140 -0.52 -5.02 10.45
CA ALA A 140 -0.68 -5.60 11.79
C ALA A 140 -0.50 -4.55 12.90
N GLU A 141 0.50 -3.67 12.83
CA GLU A 141 0.72 -2.57 13.78
C GLU A 141 -0.47 -1.59 13.79
N TYR A 142 -0.97 -1.25 12.60
CA TYR A 142 -2.14 -0.38 12.46
C TYR A 142 -3.37 -0.99 13.12
N PHE A 143 -3.78 -2.19 12.72
CA PHE A 143 -4.95 -2.87 13.28
C PHE A 143 -4.79 -3.19 14.78
N ALA A 144 -3.60 -3.57 15.23
CA ALA A 144 -3.33 -3.80 16.65
C ALA A 144 -3.59 -2.57 17.50
N SER A 145 -3.30 -1.38 16.99
CA SER A 145 -3.58 -0.13 17.68
C SER A 145 -5.09 0.14 17.80
N LEU A 146 -5.86 -0.18 16.74
CA LEU A 146 -7.33 -0.04 16.72
C LEU A 146 -8.01 -1.06 17.64
N VAL A 147 -7.65 -2.35 17.53
CA VAL A 147 -8.21 -3.45 18.33
C VAL A 147 -7.97 -3.21 19.82
N ARG A 148 -6.76 -2.81 20.21
CA ARG A 148 -6.44 -2.54 21.61
C ARG A 148 -7.32 -1.42 22.20
N ARG A 149 -7.52 -0.34 21.43
CA ARG A 149 -8.38 0.76 21.86
C ARG A 149 -9.85 0.32 21.96
N ALA A 150 -10.33 -0.45 20.99
CA ALA A 150 -11.69 -0.95 20.98
C ALA A 150 -11.97 -1.90 22.13
N GLN A 151 -11.01 -2.79 22.48
CA GLN A 151 -11.11 -3.64 23.67
C GLN A 151 -11.17 -2.82 24.96
N ALA A 152 -10.34 -1.79 25.08
CA ALA A 152 -10.32 -0.92 26.25
C ALA A 152 -11.62 -0.10 26.41
N LYS A 153 -12.31 0.23 25.29
CA LYS A 153 -13.60 0.92 25.28
C LYS A 153 -14.82 0.00 25.38
N GLY A 154 -14.63 -1.33 25.36
CA GLY A 154 -15.74 -2.29 25.34
C GLY A 154 -16.51 -2.33 24.02
N GLU A 155 -15.91 -1.90 22.92
CA GLU A 155 -16.53 -1.91 21.60
C GLU A 155 -16.45 -3.30 20.92
N LEU A 156 -15.62 -4.19 21.45
CA LEU A 156 -15.49 -5.58 21.00
C LEU A 156 -16.02 -6.54 22.07
N ARG A 157 -16.61 -7.66 21.61
CA ARG A 157 -17.09 -8.72 22.52
C ARG A 157 -15.96 -9.19 23.45
N PRO A 158 -16.29 -9.51 24.71
CA PRO A 158 -15.36 -10.20 25.58
C PRO A 158 -14.87 -11.50 24.94
N GLY A 159 -13.56 -11.77 25.05
CA GLY A 159 -12.98 -13.02 24.57
C GLY A 159 -12.65 -13.08 23.07
N VAL A 160 -12.82 -12.00 22.30
CA VAL A 160 -12.34 -11.94 20.90
C VAL A 160 -10.82 -12.16 20.90
N PRO A 161 -10.32 -13.24 20.24
CA PRO A 161 -8.89 -13.50 20.19
C PRO A 161 -8.22 -12.43 19.31
N ARG A 162 -7.27 -11.71 19.91
CA ARG A 162 -6.59 -10.57 19.27
C ARG A 162 -5.98 -10.95 17.93
N ASP A 163 -5.19 -12.02 17.90
CA ASP A 163 -4.44 -12.39 16.69
C ASP A 163 -5.35 -12.84 15.55
N ALA A 164 -6.47 -13.52 15.89
CA ALA A 164 -7.50 -13.88 14.93
C ALA A 164 -8.21 -12.64 14.37
N ALA A 165 -8.51 -11.65 15.22
CA ALA A 165 -9.09 -10.39 14.77
C ALA A 165 -8.13 -9.62 13.83
N LEU A 166 -6.84 -9.56 14.15
CA LEU A 166 -5.84 -8.92 13.30
C LEU A 166 -5.72 -9.62 11.94
N PHE A 167 -5.67 -10.95 11.94
CA PHE A 167 -5.63 -11.73 10.70
C PHE A 167 -6.87 -11.52 9.84
N LEU A 168 -8.06 -11.54 10.45
CA LEU A 168 -9.33 -11.31 9.75
C LEU A 168 -9.37 -9.91 9.12
N LEU A 169 -8.99 -8.87 9.86
CA LEU A 169 -8.97 -7.51 9.35
C LEU A 169 -7.97 -7.35 8.19
N ASP A 170 -6.76 -7.88 8.33
CA ASP A 170 -5.77 -7.86 7.26
C ASP A 170 -6.28 -8.58 6.00
N ALA A 171 -6.88 -9.76 6.15
CA ALA A 171 -7.42 -10.54 5.05
C ALA A 171 -8.58 -9.83 4.33
N VAL A 172 -9.53 -9.26 5.09
CA VAL A 172 -10.68 -8.53 4.52
C VAL A 172 -10.21 -7.28 3.76
N PHE A 173 -9.32 -6.48 4.36
CA PHE A 173 -8.82 -5.26 3.75
C PHE A 173 -8.00 -5.55 2.48
N ASP A 174 -7.04 -6.46 2.58
CA ASP A 174 -6.18 -6.82 1.46
C ASP A 174 -7.01 -7.39 0.29
N ARG A 175 -7.93 -8.29 0.59
CA ARG A 175 -8.80 -8.91 -0.41
C ARG A 175 -9.74 -7.90 -1.07
N PHE A 176 -10.33 -6.98 -0.30
CA PHE A 176 -11.20 -5.94 -0.83
C PHE A 176 -10.43 -4.99 -1.77
N LEU A 177 -9.25 -4.53 -1.37
CA LEU A 177 -8.41 -3.66 -2.19
C LEU A 177 -7.91 -4.36 -3.46
N GLN A 178 -7.59 -5.65 -3.39
CA GLN A 178 -7.26 -6.46 -4.57
C GLN A 178 -8.44 -6.56 -5.55
N ALA A 179 -9.66 -6.77 -5.04
CA ALA A 179 -10.87 -6.84 -5.84
C ALA A 179 -11.18 -5.51 -6.54
N VAL A 180 -10.99 -4.38 -5.86
CA VAL A 180 -11.12 -3.04 -6.47
C VAL A 180 -10.14 -2.85 -7.64
N ALA A 181 -8.91 -3.34 -7.51
CA ALA A 181 -7.84 -3.10 -8.49
C ALA A 181 -7.83 -4.11 -9.64
N VAL A 182 -8.24 -5.36 -9.42
CA VAL A 182 -8.12 -6.47 -10.38
C VAL A 182 -9.46 -7.16 -10.59
N PRO A 183 -10.13 -6.97 -11.75
CA PRO A 183 -11.46 -7.54 -12.03
C PRO A 183 -11.53 -9.05 -11.80
N ALA A 184 -10.52 -9.79 -12.25
CA ALA A 184 -10.46 -11.24 -12.10
C ALA A 184 -10.42 -11.75 -10.65
N LEU A 185 -10.14 -10.86 -9.70
CA LEU A 185 -10.17 -11.16 -8.28
C LEU A 185 -11.52 -10.80 -7.62
N ASP A 186 -12.50 -10.32 -8.38
CA ASP A 186 -13.84 -10.01 -7.89
C ASP A 186 -14.89 -10.62 -8.82
N VAL A 187 -15.62 -11.59 -8.27
CA VAL A 187 -16.72 -12.27 -9.00
C VAL A 187 -18.08 -12.08 -8.31
N THR A 188 -18.14 -11.25 -7.25
CA THR A 188 -19.33 -11.14 -6.40
C THR A 188 -19.82 -9.72 -6.17
N LEU A 189 -18.93 -8.75 -6.05
CA LEU A 189 -19.29 -7.39 -5.61
C LEU A 189 -19.19 -6.35 -6.73
N ASP A 190 -18.55 -6.71 -7.85
CA ASP A 190 -18.32 -5.83 -9.02
C ASP A 190 -17.66 -4.49 -8.65
N LEU A 191 -16.60 -4.57 -7.84
CA LEU A 191 -15.90 -3.41 -7.26
C LEU A 191 -14.99 -2.69 -8.25
N HIS A 192 -14.57 -3.40 -9.31
CA HIS A 192 -13.66 -2.81 -10.29
C HIS A 192 -14.40 -1.72 -11.08
N GLN A 193 -13.86 -0.50 -11.06
CA GLN A 193 -14.48 0.68 -11.65
C GLN A 193 -15.86 1.06 -11.07
N ALA A 194 -16.25 0.47 -9.95
CA ALA A 194 -17.48 0.83 -9.26
C ALA A 194 -17.49 2.30 -8.83
N SER A 195 -18.68 2.90 -8.82
CA SER A 195 -18.86 4.26 -8.30
C SER A 195 -18.54 4.32 -6.81
N GLU A 196 -18.29 5.52 -6.30
CA GLU A 196 -18.05 5.72 -4.86
C GLU A 196 -19.24 5.22 -4.02
N GLU A 197 -20.46 5.44 -4.50
CA GLU A 197 -21.69 4.99 -3.81
C GLU A 197 -21.71 3.48 -3.65
N VAL A 198 -21.38 2.72 -4.69
CA VAL A 198 -21.32 1.25 -4.67
C VAL A 198 -20.20 0.77 -3.73
N ILE A 199 -19.03 1.40 -3.78
CA ILE A 199 -17.91 1.10 -2.86
C ILE A 199 -18.35 1.34 -1.40
N HIS A 200 -18.94 2.50 -1.10
CA HIS A 200 -19.45 2.82 0.24
C HIS A 200 -20.50 1.82 0.73
N LYS A 201 -21.42 1.40 -0.16
CA LYS A 201 -22.44 0.40 0.16
C LYS A 201 -21.79 -0.90 0.62
N HIS A 202 -20.88 -1.48 -0.19
CA HIS A 202 -20.26 -2.76 0.12
C HIS A 202 -19.33 -2.69 1.33
N ILE A 203 -18.64 -1.57 1.54
CA ILE A 203 -17.85 -1.37 2.75
C ILE A 203 -18.75 -1.37 3.99
N ARG A 204 -19.89 -0.67 3.97
CA ARG A 204 -20.84 -0.68 5.10
C ARG A 204 -21.41 -2.07 5.36
N GLU A 205 -21.75 -2.82 4.32
CA GLU A 205 -22.21 -4.20 4.46
C GLU A 205 -21.15 -5.10 5.13
N LEU A 206 -19.89 -5.01 4.69
CA LEU A 206 -18.79 -5.73 5.33
C LEU A 206 -18.55 -5.29 6.79
N MET A 207 -18.64 -3.98 7.09
CA MET A 207 -18.53 -3.49 8.47
C MET A 207 -19.67 -3.99 9.35
N GLY A 208 -20.90 -4.12 8.79
CA GLY A 208 -22.04 -4.74 9.47
C GLY A 208 -21.75 -6.19 9.88
N LEU A 209 -21.28 -7.02 8.94
CA LEU A 209 -20.90 -8.40 9.21
C LEU A 209 -19.78 -8.52 10.24
N LEU A 210 -18.76 -7.66 10.14
CA LEU A 210 -17.67 -7.62 11.13
C LEU A 210 -18.20 -7.20 12.52
N LYS A 211 -19.14 -6.27 12.58
CA LYS A 211 -19.75 -5.82 13.83
C LYS A 211 -20.55 -6.95 14.48
N GLU A 212 -21.35 -7.68 13.73
CA GLU A 212 -22.10 -8.85 14.23
C GLU A 212 -21.18 -9.97 14.74
N GLY A 213 -20.02 -10.16 14.09
CA GLY A 213 -19.02 -11.17 14.46
C GLY A 213 -18.09 -10.76 15.61
N LEU A 214 -17.67 -9.50 15.72
CA LEU A 214 -16.64 -9.01 16.64
C LEU A 214 -17.18 -8.01 17.68
N GLY A 215 -18.29 -7.33 17.38
CA GLY A 215 -18.83 -6.26 18.21
C GLY A 215 -19.46 -6.75 19.53
N ALA A 216 -19.52 -5.84 20.49
CA ALA A 216 -20.22 -6.04 21.77
C ALA A 216 -21.70 -5.67 21.63
#